data_1172355fa1d09ce4ba08b2fb091e30f8
#
_entry.id   1172355fa1d09ce4ba08b2fb091e30f8
#
_cell.length_a   1.000
_cell.length_b   1.000
_cell.length_c   1.000
_cell.angle_alpha   90.00
_cell.angle_beta   90.00
_cell.angle_gamma   90.00
#
_symmetry.space_group_name_H-M   'P 1'
#
loop_
_entity.id
_entity.type
_entity.pdbx_description
1 polymer ?
#
loop_
_entity_poly.entity_id
_entity_poly.type
_entity_poly.pdbx_seq_one_letter_code
_entity_poly.pdbx_strand_id
1 'polypeptide(L)'
;GEFLKKYAHDGNYDFYFSVTREGKPIIQPYNIFSNTFACMAFAQLAEATGSEEYKEIALKTFQRILDRRNDPKGRWEKSYPGTRPMKGFALPMIICNMALEVEHILEDKSMLDQTIDECLSEILNVFYHPEYGVMLENVSPDGTPIDCFEGREINPGHDLEALWFMMNLGIRRNDKALIDKCVEIALSVVEFGWDKEYGGIFYFKDIKGAPMQKLEWDQKLWWVHLESAICFIKGYQLTGNEKCLEWFQKIHDYMWAHFKDAEYPEWYGYLNRRGEVLLTLKGGKWKGCFHVPRGLYQIWQILETL
;
A
#
# COMPACT_ATOMS: atom_id res chain seq x y z
N GLY A 1 -20.64 8.03 2.58
CA GLY A 1 -20.22 8.97 3.62
C GLY A 1 -21.05 8.83 4.87
N GLU A 2 -22.37 9.00 4.81
CA GLU A 2 -23.25 9.05 5.98
C GLU A 2 -23.18 7.82 6.89
N PHE A 3 -23.12 6.62 6.32
CA PHE A 3 -22.97 5.40 7.11
C PHE A 3 -21.64 5.37 7.87
N LEU A 4 -20.54 5.69 7.21
CA LEU A 4 -19.20 5.72 7.83
C LEU A 4 -19.13 6.79 8.92
N LYS A 5 -19.62 8.00 8.64
CA LYS A 5 -19.70 9.10 9.60
C LYS A 5 -20.44 8.71 10.87
N LYS A 6 -21.57 8.01 10.73
CA LYS A 6 -22.44 7.69 11.86
C LYS A 6 -21.98 6.48 12.68
N TYR A 7 -21.35 5.47 12.02
CA TYR A 7 -21.19 4.17 12.64
C TYR A 7 -19.76 3.62 12.65
N ALA A 8 -18.86 4.18 11.84
CA ALA A 8 -17.59 3.51 11.60
C ALA A 8 -16.44 3.94 12.54
N HIS A 9 -16.67 4.89 13.47
CA HIS A 9 -15.66 5.33 14.44
C HIS A 9 -16.20 5.41 15.87
N ASP A 10 -15.28 5.48 16.83
CA ASP A 10 -15.57 5.45 18.28
C ASP A 10 -15.96 6.82 18.90
N GLY A 11 -16.16 7.84 18.07
CA GLY A 11 -16.39 9.22 18.49
C GLY A 11 -15.11 10.06 18.65
N ASN A 12 -13.94 9.42 18.71
CA ASN A 12 -12.62 10.08 18.77
C ASN A 12 -11.84 9.98 17.45
N TYR A 13 -12.53 9.69 16.35
CA TYR A 13 -11.96 9.49 15.01
C TYR A 13 -10.98 8.31 14.92
N ASP A 14 -11.09 7.32 15.81
CA ASP A 14 -10.50 6.00 15.64
C ASP A 14 -11.51 5.09 14.93
N PHE A 15 -11.23 4.75 13.68
CA PHE A 15 -12.14 3.98 12.83
C PHE A 15 -12.03 2.48 13.09
N TYR A 16 -13.17 1.84 13.26
CA TYR A 16 -13.27 0.39 13.42
C TYR A 16 -12.75 -0.33 12.16
N PHE A 17 -12.08 -1.46 12.36
CA PHE A 17 -11.65 -2.30 11.23
C PHE A 17 -12.87 -2.89 10.49
N SER A 18 -13.92 -3.28 11.22
CA SER A 18 -15.17 -3.73 10.63
C SER A 18 -16.37 -3.47 11.53
N VAL A 19 -17.52 -3.27 10.90
CA VAL A 19 -18.84 -3.10 11.54
C VAL A 19 -19.85 -4.03 10.88
N THR A 20 -20.96 -4.32 11.58
CA THR A 20 -22.08 -5.04 10.98
C THR A 20 -22.78 -4.18 9.92
N ARG A 21 -23.72 -4.77 9.19
CA ARG A 21 -24.56 -4.06 8.22
C ARG A 21 -25.36 -2.92 8.90
N GLU A 22 -25.72 -3.11 10.17
CA GLU A 22 -26.48 -2.14 10.97
C GLU A 22 -25.57 -1.11 11.67
N GLY A 23 -24.25 -1.20 11.48
CA GLY A 23 -23.28 -0.25 12.04
C GLY A 23 -22.77 -0.61 13.43
N LYS A 24 -22.97 -1.83 13.94
CA LYS A 24 -22.41 -2.25 15.23
C LYS A 24 -20.95 -2.63 15.05
N PRO A 25 -20.02 -2.15 15.91
CA PRO A 25 -18.61 -2.53 15.85
C PRO A 25 -18.41 -4.05 16.00
N ILE A 26 -17.61 -4.63 15.11
CA ILE A 26 -17.19 -6.05 15.18
C ILE A 26 -15.75 -6.14 15.64
N ILE A 27 -14.87 -5.34 15.05
CA ILE A 27 -13.44 -5.35 15.35
C ILE A 27 -13.00 -3.95 15.76
N GLN A 28 -12.26 -3.89 16.86
CA GLN A 28 -11.72 -2.66 17.45
C GLN A 28 -10.84 -1.89 16.42
N PRO A 29 -10.67 -0.57 16.61
CA PRO A 29 -9.73 0.24 15.82
C PRO A 29 -8.27 -0.03 16.25
N TYR A 30 -7.89 -1.31 16.23
CA TYR A 30 -6.61 -1.80 16.75
C TYR A 30 -5.41 -1.39 15.89
N ASN A 31 -5.67 -0.90 14.69
CA ASN A 31 -4.64 -0.51 13.76
C ASN A 31 -4.96 0.86 13.15
N ILE A 32 -3.93 1.66 12.95
CA ILE A 32 -4.03 3.00 12.38
C ILE A 32 -4.47 3.00 10.90
N PHE A 33 -4.34 1.87 10.18
CA PHE A 33 -4.70 1.80 8.76
C PHE A 33 -6.19 2.06 8.49
N SER A 34 -7.10 1.71 9.40
CA SER A 34 -8.51 2.08 9.26
C SER A 34 -8.68 3.61 9.24
N ASN A 35 -7.88 4.32 10.02
CA ASN A 35 -7.89 5.78 10.05
C ASN A 35 -7.33 6.36 8.74
N THR A 36 -6.24 5.79 8.17
CA THR A 36 -5.67 6.32 6.93
C THR A 36 -6.65 6.20 5.77
N PHE A 37 -7.32 5.05 5.61
CA PHE A 37 -8.34 4.87 4.59
C PHE A 37 -9.57 5.75 4.81
N ALA A 38 -10.03 5.92 6.05
CA ALA A 38 -11.13 6.82 6.36
C ALA A 38 -10.77 8.28 6.07
N CYS A 39 -9.57 8.71 6.43
CA CYS A 39 -9.07 10.05 6.14
C CYS A 39 -9.10 10.35 4.64
N MET A 40 -8.51 9.48 3.82
CA MET A 40 -8.53 9.61 2.35
C MET A 40 -9.96 9.63 1.81
N ALA A 41 -10.83 8.72 2.27
CA ALA A 41 -12.21 8.65 1.81
C ALA A 41 -13.00 9.93 2.12
N PHE A 42 -12.90 10.47 3.33
CA PHE A 42 -13.60 11.70 3.70
C PHE A 42 -13.00 12.95 3.04
N ALA A 43 -11.69 12.98 2.78
CA ALA A 43 -11.07 14.06 1.99
C ALA A 43 -11.63 14.10 0.56
N GLN A 44 -11.69 12.95 -0.11
CA GLN A 44 -12.25 12.83 -1.46
C GLN A 44 -13.77 13.09 -1.48
N LEU A 45 -14.50 12.68 -0.45
CA LEU A 45 -15.93 13.01 -0.33
C LEU A 45 -16.14 14.50 -0.12
N ALA A 46 -15.28 15.18 0.64
CA ALA A 46 -15.35 16.63 0.82
C ALA A 46 -15.19 17.36 -0.50
N GLU A 47 -14.21 16.97 -1.32
CA GLU A 47 -14.00 17.53 -2.65
C GLU A 47 -15.20 17.27 -3.57
N ALA A 48 -15.65 16.02 -3.66
CA ALA A 48 -16.72 15.63 -4.55
C ALA A 48 -18.09 16.26 -4.23
N THR A 49 -18.32 16.60 -2.96
CA THR A 49 -19.63 17.10 -2.48
C THR A 49 -19.65 18.55 -2.03
N GLY A 50 -18.47 19.16 -1.81
CA GLY A 50 -18.35 20.48 -1.18
C GLY A 50 -18.74 20.49 0.31
N SER A 51 -18.76 19.32 0.98
CA SER A 51 -19.21 19.20 2.36
C SER A 51 -18.13 19.59 3.36
N GLU A 52 -18.32 20.69 4.08
CA GLU A 52 -17.43 21.09 5.18
C GLU A 52 -17.42 20.06 6.33
N GLU A 53 -18.51 19.33 6.56
CA GLU A 53 -18.56 18.28 7.57
C GLU A 53 -17.63 17.12 7.23
N TYR A 54 -17.58 16.68 5.97
CA TYR A 54 -16.63 15.64 5.54
C TYR A 54 -15.19 16.13 5.60
N LYS A 55 -14.94 17.41 5.25
CA LYS A 55 -13.63 18.04 5.39
C LYS A 55 -13.17 18.02 6.86
N GLU A 56 -14.06 18.40 7.79
CA GLU A 56 -13.76 18.39 9.22
C GLU A 56 -13.41 16.98 9.73
N ILE A 57 -14.17 15.96 9.30
CA ILE A 57 -13.89 14.56 9.68
C ILE A 57 -12.51 14.14 9.14
N ALA A 58 -12.19 14.45 7.89
CA ALA A 58 -10.89 14.13 7.31
C ALA A 58 -9.74 14.81 8.08
N LEU A 59 -9.86 16.10 8.39
CA LEU A 59 -8.84 16.85 9.13
C LEU A 59 -8.62 16.30 10.55
N LYS A 60 -9.71 16.01 11.28
CA LYS A 60 -9.61 15.40 12.61
C LYS A 60 -9.00 14.01 12.58
N THR A 61 -9.36 13.23 11.57
CA THR A 61 -8.78 11.89 11.37
C THR A 61 -7.30 12.00 11.00
N PHE A 62 -6.92 12.96 10.16
CA PHE A 62 -5.51 13.23 9.83
C PHE A 62 -4.71 13.57 11.09
N GLN A 63 -5.19 14.50 11.91
CA GLN A 63 -4.54 14.83 13.19
C GLN A 63 -4.41 13.58 14.08
N ARG A 64 -5.46 12.76 14.17
CA ARG A 64 -5.45 11.53 14.95
C ARG A 64 -4.41 10.51 14.46
N ILE A 65 -4.16 10.46 13.16
CA ILE A 65 -3.10 9.61 12.58
C ILE A 65 -1.72 10.13 13.02
N LEU A 66 -1.48 11.44 12.94
CA LEU A 66 -0.21 12.04 13.36
C LEU A 66 0.06 11.78 14.85
N ASP A 67 -0.95 11.92 15.70
CA ASP A 67 -0.84 11.65 17.15
C ASP A 67 -0.49 10.18 17.46
N ARG A 68 -0.94 9.24 16.61
CA ARG A 68 -0.74 7.80 16.81
C ARG A 68 0.45 7.21 16.06
N ARG A 69 1.07 7.94 15.13
CA ARG A 69 2.08 7.34 14.21
C ARG A 69 3.27 6.69 14.92
N ASN A 70 3.65 7.17 16.11
CA ASN A 70 4.75 6.62 16.89
C ASN A 70 4.35 5.45 17.80
N ASP A 71 3.05 5.27 18.01
CA ASP A 71 2.46 4.13 18.73
C ASP A 71 1.14 3.72 18.05
N PRO A 72 1.22 3.18 16.82
CA PRO A 72 0.04 2.99 15.95
C PRO A 72 -0.99 2.01 16.51
N LYS A 73 -0.58 1.08 17.33
CA LYS A 73 -1.48 0.11 17.99
C LYS A 73 -1.91 0.55 19.38
N GLY A 74 -1.11 1.34 20.09
CA GLY A 74 -1.41 1.82 21.43
C GLY A 74 -1.83 0.69 22.39
N ARG A 75 -2.96 0.85 23.07
CA ARG A 75 -3.51 -0.14 24.02
C ARG A 75 -3.82 -1.52 23.41
N TRP A 76 -3.81 -1.67 22.09
CA TRP A 76 -4.05 -2.94 21.40
C TRP A 76 -2.77 -3.65 21.00
N GLU A 77 -1.57 -3.10 21.36
CA GLU A 77 -0.30 -3.79 21.11
C GLU A 77 -0.25 -5.11 21.89
N LYS A 78 0.13 -6.17 21.17
CA LYS A 78 0.23 -7.52 21.73
C LYS A 78 1.66 -7.92 22.09
N SER A 79 2.64 -7.21 21.54
CA SER A 79 4.05 -7.47 21.79
C SER A 79 4.43 -7.00 23.19
N TYR A 80 5.26 -7.74 23.88
CA TYR A 80 5.78 -7.29 25.17
C TYR A 80 6.75 -6.12 24.96
N PRO A 81 6.53 -4.97 25.62
CA PRO A 81 7.33 -3.77 25.39
C PRO A 81 8.85 -4.01 25.54
N GLY A 82 9.62 -3.55 24.56
CA GLY A 82 11.09 -3.58 24.60
C GLY A 82 11.76 -4.93 24.39
N THR A 83 11.01 -6.04 24.27
CA THR A 83 11.61 -7.37 24.10
C THR A 83 12.16 -7.59 22.69
N ARG A 84 11.40 -7.20 21.67
CA ARG A 84 11.80 -7.29 20.24
C ARG A 84 11.27 -6.06 19.50
N PRO A 85 11.87 -4.88 19.74
CA PRO A 85 11.40 -3.67 19.10
C PRO A 85 11.66 -3.75 17.60
N MET A 86 10.61 -3.53 16.81
CA MET A 86 10.67 -3.50 15.35
C MET A 86 9.90 -2.29 14.82
N LYS A 87 10.41 -1.71 13.76
CA LYS A 87 9.70 -0.74 12.93
C LYS A 87 9.12 -1.47 11.72
N GLY A 88 7.90 -1.11 11.31
CA GLY A 88 7.22 -1.69 10.16
C GLY A 88 7.13 -0.72 9.00
N PHE A 89 7.38 -1.21 7.78
CA PHE A 89 7.40 -0.45 6.53
C PHE A 89 6.04 0.10 6.10
N ALA A 90 4.97 -0.64 6.36
CA ALA A 90 3.66 -0.31 5.81
C ALA A 90 3.10 1.06 6.26
N LEU A 91 3.51 1.58 7.43
CA LEU A 91 2.99 2.86 7.91
C LEU A 91 3.57 4.07 7.17
N PRO A 92 4.90 4.27 7.05
CA PRO A 92 5.42 5.38 6.25
C PRO A 92 4.99 5.28 4.78
N MET A 93 4.86 4.07 4.22
CA MET A 93 4.33 3.84 2.88
C MET A 93 2.92 4.45 2.70
N ILE A 94 1.96 4.06 3.54
CA ILE A 94 0.57 4.53 3.39
C ILE A 94 0.41 6.02 3.70
N ILE A 95 1.23 6.58 4.58
CA ILE A 95 1.22 8.02 4.87
C ILE A 95 1.64 8.82 3.63
N CYS A 96 2.59 8.34 2.83
CA CYS A 96 2.96 8.99 1.57
C CYS A 96 1.76 9.12 0.61
N ASN A 97 0.95 8.07 0.47
CA ASN A 97 -0.26 8.15 -0.36
C ASN A 97 -1.32 9.05 0.28
N MET A 98 -1.58 8.84 1.57
CA MET A 98 -2.56 9.67 2.29
C MET A 98 -2.27 11.16 2.18
N ALA A 99 -0.98 11.54 2.25
CA ALA A 99 -0.57 12.94 2.13
C ALA A 99 -1.03 13.57 0.81
N LEU A 100 -0.92 12.85 -0.31
CA LEU A 100 -1.39 13.31 -1.62
C LEU A 100 -2.91 13.42 -1.67
N GLU A 101 -3.61 12.48 -1.04
CA GLU A 101 -5.08 12.40 -1.06
C GLU A 101 -5.76 13.43 -0.14
N VAL A 102 -5.04 14.00 0.84
CA VAL A 102 -5.60 15.01 1.78
C VAL A 102 -5.12 16.43 1.49
N GLU A 103 -4.13 16.62 0.64
CA GLU A 103 -3.49 17.91 0.41
C GLU A 103 -4.46 19.03 0.03
N HIS A 104 -5.48 18.71 -0.76
CA HIS A 104 -6.46 19.68 -1.29
C HIS A 104 -7.38 20.27 -0.22
N ILE A 105 -7.54 19.60 0.93
CA ILE A 105 -8.36 20.10 2.04
C ILE A 105 -7.57 20.92 3.07
N LEU A 106 -6.24 20.93 2.99
CA LEU A 106 -5.37 21.63 3.93
C LEU A 106 -5.11 23.07 3.48
N GLU A 107 -5.31 24.03 4.40
CA GLU A 107 -4.95 25.43 4.18
C GLU A 107 -3.45 25.65 4.37
N ASP A 108 -2.88 25.08 5.43
CA ASP A 108 -1.43 25.09 5.69
C ASP A 108 -0.87 23.67 5.42
N LYS A 109 0.10 23.61 4.51
CA LYS A 109 0.73 22.37 4.07
C LYS A 109 2.07 22.09 4.78
N SER A 110 2.52 22.94 5.67
CA SER A 110 3.83 22.83 6.30
C SER A 110 4.01 21.52 7.07
N MET A 111 3.00 21.13 7.84
CA MET A 111 2.98 19.85 8.57
C MET A 111 2.91 18.65 7.63
N LEU A 112 2.17 18.78 6.53
CA LEU A 112 2.11 17.74 5.50
C LEU A 112 3.47 17.56 4.82
N ASP A 113 4.12 18.64 4.43
CA ASP A 113 5.44 18.61 3.79
C ASP A 113 6.51 18.01 4.71
N GLN A 114 6.51 18.37 5.99
CA GLN A 114 7.38 17.75 6.99
C GLN A 114 7.09 16.24 7.13
N THR A 115 5.82 15.85 7.17
CA THR A 115 5.42 14.43 7.28
C THR A 115 5.89 13.64 6.05
N ILE A 116 5.77 14.22 4.86
CA ILE A 116 6.28 13.59 3.62
C ILE A 116 7.81 13.44 3.68
N ASP A 117 8.55 14.47 4.10
CA ASP A 117 10.01 14.40 4.21
C ASP A 117 10.47 13.30 5.18
N GLU A 118 9.82 13.21 6.34
CA GLU A 118 10.11 12.18 7.33
C GLU A 118 9.82 10.78 6.77
N CYS A 119 8.67 10.57 6.10
CA CYS A 119 8.32 9.28 5.51
C CYS A 119 9.25 8.89 4.36
N LEU A 120 9.57 9.80 3.44
CA LEU A 120 10.52 9.54 2.35
C LEU A 120 11.90 9.18 2.89
N SER A 121 12.39 9.94 3.89
CA SER A 121 13.66 9.64 4.54
C SER A 121 13.63 8.27 5.22
N GLU A 122 12.54 7.93 5.91
CA GLU A 122 12.40 6.65 6.57
C GLU A 122 12.37 5.48 5.56
N ILE A 123 11.62 5.61 4.47
CA ILE A 123 11.54 4.58 3.42
C ILE A 123 12.92 4.37 2.79
N LEU A 124 13.60 5.43 2.38
CA LEU A 124 14.84 5.32 1.60
C LEU A 124 16.09 5.04 2.44
N ASN A 125 16.12 5.44 3.71
CA ASN A 125 17.32 5.34 4.55
C ASN A 125 17.20 4.30 5.67
N VAL A 126 15.97 3.80 5.96
CA VAL A 126 15.72 2.86 7.04
C VAL A 126 15.22 1.51 6.50
N PHE A 127 14.30 1.52 5.54
CA PHE A 127 13.70 0.29 5.01
C PHE A 127 14.34 -0.21 3.72
N TYR A 128 14.82 0.69 2.86
CA TYR A 128 15.51 0.30 1.63
C TYR A 128 16.94 -0.18 1.91
N HIS A 129 17.26 -1.39 1.50
CA HIS A 129 18.55 -2.01 1.65
C HIS A 129 19.20 -2.23 0.27
N PRO A 130 20.13 -1.35 -0.15
CA PRO A 130 20.75 -1.41 -1.47
C PRO A 130 21.44 -2.75 -1.77
N GLU A 131 21.98 -3.39 -0.74
CA GLU A 131 22.64 -4.70 -0.86
C GLU A 131 21.70 -5.83 -1.29
N TYR A 132 20.40 -5.68 -1.01
CA TYR A 132 19.35 -6.61 -1.45
C TYR A 132 18.53 -6.04 -2.59
N GLY A 133 18.53 -4.71 -2.79
CA GLY A 133 17.76 -4.01 -3.80
C GLY A 133 16.25 -3.98 -3.54
N VAL A 134 15.83 -4.13 -2.26
CA VAL A 134 14.43 -4.21 -1.82
C VAL A 134 14.23 -3.45 -0.51
N MET A 135 12.96 -3.21 -0.10
CA MET A 135 12.60 -2.74 1.23
C MET A 135 12.27 -3.92 2.13
N LEU A 136 12.73 -3.88 3.38
CA LEU A 136 12.35 -4.87 4.38
C LEU A 136 11.05 -4.50 5.05
N GLU A 137 10.14 -5.47 5.24
CA GLU A 137 8.86 -5.24 5.94
C GLU A 137 9.06 -4.81 7.41
N ASN A 138 10.13 -5.29 8.04
CA ASN A 138 10.46 -4.97 9.42
C ASN A 138 11.97 -4.84 9.61
N VAL A 139 12.36 -3.81 10.33
CA VAL A 139 13.76 -3.55 10.71
C VAL A 139 13.84 -3.23 12.21
N SER A 140 15.04 -3.23 12.79
CA SER A 140 15.25 -2.70 14.13
C SER A 140 14.92 -1.19 14.17
N PRO A 141 14.73 -0.59 15.36
CA PRO A 141 14.44 0.85 15.48
C PRO A 141 15.48 1.78 14.84
N ASP A 142 16.73 1.34 14.74
CA ASP A 142 17.82 2.05 14.09
C ASP A 142 17.98 1.75 12.59
N GLY A 143 17.12 0.91 12.02
CA GLY A 143 17.14 0.52 10.61
C GLY A 143 18.02 -0.70 10.31
N THR A 144 18.68 -1.30 11.29
CA THR A 144 19.52 -2.49 11.06
C THR A 144 18.65 -3.71 10.73
N PRO A 145 18.97 -4.50 9.68
CA PRO A 145 18.28 -5.75 9.39
C PRO A 145 18.40 -6.74 10.55
N ILE A 146 17.28 -7.39 10.88
CA ILE A 146 17.21 -8.38 11.96
C ILE A 146 17.18 -9.78 11.34
N ASP A 147 18.12 -10.66 11.73
CA ASP A 147 18.18 -12.03 11.23
C ASP A 147 17.17 -12.94 11.92
N CYS A 148 15.89 -12.70 11.66
CA CYS A 148 14.77 -13.53 12.07
C CYS A 148 13.73 -13.59 10.97
N PHE A 149 12.68 -14.40 11.09
CA PHE A 149 11.66 -14.56 10.06
C PHE A 149 11.03 -13.22 9.64
N GLU A 150 10.63 -12.40 10.61
CA GLU A 150 9.97 -11.12 10.35
C GLU A 150 10.94 -10.08 9.79
N GLY A 151 12.20 -10.10 10.22
CA GLY A 151 13.22 -9.12 9.78
C GLY A 151 13.84 -9.45 8.41
N ARG A 152 13.66 -10.67 7.90
CA ARG A 152 14.08 -11.06 6.54
C ARG A 152 12.95 -11.03 5.52
N GLU A 153 11.75 -10.73 5.97
CA GLU A 153 10.56 -10.72 5.14
C GLU A 153 10.50 -9.47 4.26
N ILE A 154 10.16 -9.68 3.02
CA ILE A 154 9.73 -8.64 2.10
C ILE A 154 8.37 -8.97 1.50
N ASN A 155 7.63 -7.92 1.17
CA ASN A 155 6.41 -8.00 0.38
C ASN A 155 6.62 -7.19 -0.92
N PRO A 156 6.92 -7.84 -2.05
CA PRO A 156 7.17 -7.12 -3.30
C PRO A 156 6.01 -6.21 -3.73
N GLY A 157 4.77 -6.56 -3.34
CA GLY A 157 3.59 -5.72 -3.57
C GLY A 157 3.65 -4.40 -2.82
N HIS A 158 4.01 -4.41 -1.53
CA HIS A 158 4.18 -3.20 -0.73
C HIS A 158 5.33 -2.33 -1.28
N ASP A 159 6.45 -2.94 -1.65
CA ASP A 159 7.58 -2.22 -2.23
C ASP A 159 7.15 -1.46 -3.50
N LEU A 160 6.49 -2.16 -4.44
CA LEU A 160 6.05 -1.57 -5.71
C LEU A 160 4.93 -0.54 -5.51
N GLU A 161 4.04 -0.76 -4.55
CA GLU A 161 3.01 0.22 -4.18
C GLU A 161 3.63 1.49 -3.59
N ALA A 162 4.57 1.36 -2.66
CA ALA A 162 5.29 2.51 -2.10
C ALA A 162 6.03 3.31 -3.16
N LEU A 163 6.67 2.62 -4.11
CA LEU A 163 7.45 3.26 -5.16
C LEU A 163 6.59 4.13 -6.08
N TRP A 164 5.40 3.69 -6.47
CA TRP A 164 4.55 4.57 -7.27
C TRP A 164 3.91 5.71 -6.43
N PHE A 165 3.69 5.54 -5.13
CA PHE A 165 3.35 6.65 -4.24
C PHE A 165 4.47 7.70 -4.22
N MET A 166 5.72 7.25 -4.08
CA MET A 166 6.89 8.12 -4.11
C MET A 166 7.11 8.78 -5.47
N MET A 167 6.81 8.10 -6.59
CA MET A 167 6.81 8.74 -7.91
C MET A 167 5.82 9.90 -7.98
N ASN A 168 4.62 9.76 -7.40
CA ASN A 168 3.65 10.86 -7.31
C ASN A 168 4.18 12.03 -6.46
N LEU A 169 4.88 11.74 -5.36
CA LEU A 169 5.56 12.78 -4.57
C LEU A 169 6.68 13.44 -5.37
N GLY A 170 7.40 12.67 -6.18
CA GLY A 170 8.39 13.19 -7.13
C GLY A 170 7.77 14.15 -8.16
N ILE A 171 6.61 13.81 -8.70
CA ILE A 171 5.84 14.71 -9.59
C ILE A 171 5.46 15.99 -8.85
N ARG A 172 4.86 15.87 -7.66
CA ARG A 172 4.45 17.02 -6.84
C ARG A 172 5.60 17.99 -6.55
N ARG A 173 6.80 17.46 -6.36
CA ARG A 173 8.02 18.23 -6.02
C ARG A 173 8.88 18.60 -7.23
N ASN A 174 8.50 18.17 -8.42
CA ASN A 174 9.35 18.26 -9.62
C ASN A 174 10.75 17.63 -9.39
N ASP A 175 10.80 16.53 -8.64
CA ASP A 175 12.03 15.81 -8.27
C ASP A 175 12.23 14.58 -9.18
N LYS A 176 12.90 14.83 -10.29
CA LYS A 176 13.23 13.77 -11.25
C LYS A 176 14.18 12.71 -10.65
N ALA A 177 15.09 13.10 -9.76
CA ALA A 177 16.05 12.17 -9.16
C ALA A 177 15.31 11.14 -8.27
N LEU A 178 14.29 11.57 -7.52
CA LEU A 178 13.44 10.67 -6.75
C LEU A 178 12.69 9.70 -7.69
N ILE A 179 12.13 10.19 -8.80
CA ILE A 179 11.41 9.35 -9.77
C ILE A 179 12.35 8.29 -10.37
N ASP A 180 13.53 8.71 -10.85
CA ASP A 180 14.52 7.81 -11.44
C ASP A 180 14.97 6.74 -10.41
N LYS A 181 15.17 7.13 -9.15
CA LYS A 181 15.50 6.22 -8.04
C LYS A 181 14.39 5.21 -7.77
N CYS A 182 13.12 5.63 -7.78
CA CYS A 182 11.98 4.72 -7.61
C CYS A 182 11.92 3.70 -8.74
N VAL A 183 12.17 4.10 -9.98
CA VAL A 183 12.20 3.17 -11.13
C VAL A 183 13.35 2.16 -11.00
N GLU A 184 14.55 2.61 -10.60
CA GLU A 184 15.70 1.72 -10.35
C GLU A 184 15.34 0.63 -9.33
N ILE A 185 14.78 1.04 -8.19
CA ILE A 185 14.39 0.12 -7.11
C ILE A 185 13.26 -0.82 -7.59
N ALA A 186 12.25 -0.30 -8.30
CA ALA A 186 11.13 -1.11 -8.80
C ALA A 186 11.60 -2.25 -9.70
N LEU A 187 12.57 -1.99 -10.58
CA LEU A 187 13.17 -3.02 -11.44
C LEU A 187 13.89 -4.09 -10.63
N SER A 188 14.57 -3.73 -9.54
CA SER A 188 15.20 -4.70 -8.64
C SER A 188 14.16 -5.53 -7.88
N VAL A 189 13.16 -4.89 -7.33
CA VAL A 189 12.09 -5.55 -6.56
C VAL A 189 11.33 -6.56 -7.40
N VAL A 190 10.94 -6.21 -8.63
CA VAL A 190 10.18 -7.13 -9.47
C VAL A 190 11.02 -8.34 -9.92
N GLU A 191 12.29 -8.15 -10.22
CA GLU A 191 13.21 -9.27 -10.54
C GLU A 191 13.36 -10.23 -9.35
N PHE A 192 13.42 -9.68 -8.13
CA PHE A 192 13.43 -10.48 -6.90
C PHE A 192 12.09 -11.17 -6.64
N GLY A 193 10.98 -10.45 -6.85
CA GLY A 193 9.63 -10.90 -6.52
C GLY A 193 8.95 -11.82 -7.53
N TRP A 194 9.42 -11.86 -8.78
CA TRP A 194 8.78 -12.63 -9.85
C TRP A 194 9.04 -14.14 -9.74
N ASP A 195 7.99 -14.95 -9.84
CA ASP A 195 8.11 -16.41 -9.91
C ASP A 195 8.55 -16.82 -11.33
N LYS A 196 9.81 -17.25 -11.47
CA LYS A 196 10.39 -17.64 -12.75
C LYS A 196 9.86 -18.97 -13.30
N GLU A 197 9.20 -19.77 -12.46
CA GLU A 197 8.66 -21.08 -12.84
C GLU A 197 7.19 -20.98 -13.32
N TYR A 198 6.34 -20.28 -12.57
CA TYR A 198 4.90 -20.21 -12.85
C TYR A 198 4.42 -18.82 -13.25
N GLY A 199 5.28 -17.83 -13.21
CA GLY A 199 4.87 -16.43 -13.41
C GLY A 199 4.18 -15.83 -12.21
N GLY A 200 3.88 -14.54 -12.33
CA GLY A 200 3.28 -13.75 -11.23
C GLY A 200 4.28 -13.41 -10.13
N ILE A 201 3.87 -12.49 -9.26
CA ILE A 201 4.67 -11.98 -8.16
C ILE A 201 4.31 -12.71 -6.88
N PHE A 202 5.31 -13.19 -6.13
CA PHE A 202 5.12 -13.80 -4.82
C PHE A 202 4.50 -12.80 -3.83
N TYR A 203 3.68 -13.30 -2.91
CA TYR A 203 3.13 -12.46 -1.87
C TYR A 203 4.22 -12.02 -0.87
N PHE A 204 4.99 -12.98 -0.37
CA PHE A 204 6.15 -12.70 0.49
C PHE A 204 7.38 -13.48 0.04
N LYS A 205 8.55 -12.97 0.36
CA LYS A 205 9.83 -13.68 0.20
C LYS A 205 10.77 -13.39 1.35
N ASP A 206 11.66 -14.35 1.63
CA ASP A 206 12.80 -14.17 2.55
C ASP A 206 14.02 -13.69 1.74
N ILE A 207 14.68 -12.64 2.20
CA ILE A 207 15.85 -12.05 1.49
C ILE A 207 17.04 -13.01 1.36
N LYS A 208 17.14 -14.01 2.23
CA LYS A 208 18.18 -15.05 2.19
C LYS A 208 17.72 -16.34 1.51
N GLY A 209 16.46 -16.38 1.04
CA GLY A 209 15.85 -17.59 0.46
C GLY A 209 15.57 -18.69 1.49
N ALA A 210 15.50 -18.36 2.77
CA ALA A 210 15.11 -19.29 3.81
C ALA A 210 13.59 -19.58 3.75
N PRO A 211 13.13 -20.70 4.34
CA PRO A 211 11.71 -21.00 4.38
C PRO A 211 10.90 -19.89 5.07
N MET A 212 9.79 -19.49 4.45
CA MET A 212 8.87 -18.51 5.02
C MET A 212 8.03 -19.12 6.13
N GLN A 213 7.79 -18.35 7.19
CA GLN A 213 6.87 -18.73 8.26
C GLN A 213 5.40 -18.52 7.87
N LYS A 214 5.12 -17.55 6.99
CA LYS A 214 3.79 -17.31 6.44
C LYS A 214 3.46 -18.36 5.39
N LEU A 215 2.45 -19.19 5.63
CA LEU A 215 2.08 -20.29 4.73
C LEU A 215 1.53 -19.80 3.38
N GLU A 216 1.03 -18.56 3.32
CA GLU A 216 0.52 -17.91 2.13
C GLU A 216 1.59 -17.21 1.27
N TRP A 217 2.87 -17.38 1.58
CA TRP A 217 3.97 -16.65 0.96
C TRP A 217 4.06 -16.80 -0.56
N ASP A 218 3.71 -17.97 -1.09
CA ASP A 218 3.80 -18.28 -2.51
C ASP A 218 2.50 -18.03 -3.30
N GLN A 219 1.46 -17.55 -2.62
CA GLN A 219 0.22 -17.16 -3.28
C GLN A 219 0.42 -15.95 -4.20
N LYS A 220 -0.45 -15.85 -5.21
CA LYS A 220 -0.52 -14.70 -6.10
C LYS A 220 -1.78 -13.91 -5.74
N LEU A 221 -1.61 -12.66 -5.31
CA LEU A 221 -2.71 -11.82 -4.88
C LEU A 221 -3.03 -10.74 -5.91
N TRP A 222 -4.31 -10.43 -6.06
CA TRP A 222 -4.84 -9.44 -7.01
C TRP A 222 -4.18 -8.07 -6.87
N TRP A 223 -4.06 -7.59 -5.62
CA TRP A 223 -3.55 -6.26 -5.33
C TRP A 223 -2.06 -6.13 -5.59
N VAL A 224 -1.27 -7.14 -5.26
CA VAL A 224 0.18 -7.18 -5.53
C VAL A 224 0.45 -6.93 -7.01
N HIS A 225 -0.27 -7.63 -7.88
CA HIS A 225 -0.08 -7.49 -9.33
C HIS A 225 -0.61 -6.15 -9.86
N LEU A 226 -1.75 -5.69 -9.35
CA LEU A 226 -2.34 -4.44 -9.80
C LEU A 226 -1.50 -3.23 -9.41
N GLU A 227 -1.02 -3.16 -8.17
CA GLU A 227 -0.12 -2.10 -7.71
C GLU A 227 1.21 -2.12 -8.47
N SER A 228 1.71 -3.33 -8.77
CA SER A 228 2.89 -3.48 -9.62
C SER A 228 2.67 -2.98 -11.05
N ALA A 229 1.52 -3.27 -11.64
CA ALA A 229 1.18 -2.76 -12.97
C ALA A 229 1.10 -1.23 -13.01
N ILE A 230 0.52 -0.60 -11.97
CA ILE A 230 0.50 0.87 -11.82
C ILE A 230 1.93 1.40 -11.74
N CYS A 231 2.77 0.78 -10.89
CA CYS A 231 4.16 1.19 -10.71
C CYS A 231 4.92 1.21 -12.04
N PHE A 232 4.82 0.15 -12.82
CA PHE A 232 5.59 0.04 -14.06
C PHE A 232 5.05 0.90 -15.21
N ILE A 233 3.73 1.01 -15.41
CA ILE A 233 3.22 1.89 -16.45
C ILE A 233 3.49 3.36 -16.12
N LYS A 234 3.42 3.76 -14.84
CA LYS A 234 3.80 5.09 -14.37
C LYS A 234 5.30 5.33 -14.55
N GLY A 235 6.14 4.36 -14.19
CA GLY A 235 7.59 4.44 -14.41
C GLY A 235 7.93 4.66 -15.88
N TYR A 236 7.27 3.96 -16.81
CA TYR A 236 7.41 4.18 -18.24
C TYR A 236 6.97 5.58 -18.67
N GLN A 237 5.77 6.00 -18.25
CA GLN A 237 5.23 7.34 -18.56
C GLN A 237 6.19 8.46 -18.14
N LEU A 238 6.81 8.34 -16.95
CA LEU A 238 7.63 9.40 -16.37
C LEU A 238 9.08 9.42 -16.87
N THR A 239 9.60 8.28 -17.32
CA THR A 239 11.04 8.14 -17.63
C THR A 239 11.33 7.66 -19.04
N GLY A 240 10.34 7.09 -19.75
CA GLY A 240 10.54 6.42 -21.04
C GLY A 240 11.36 5.13 -20.94
N ASN A 241 11.51 4.54 -19.75
CA ASN A 241 12.31 3.33 -19.57
C ASN A 241 11.57 2.11 -20.12
N GLU A 242 12.04 1.56 -21.25
CA GLU A 242 11.43 0.42 -21.95
C GLU A 242 11.28 -0.83 -21.06
N LYS A 243 12.18 -1.06 -20.11
CA LYS A 243 12.05 -2.17 -19.17
C LYS A 243 10.79 -2.06 -18.29
N CYS A 244 10.37 -0.83 -17.99
CA CYS A 244 9.11 -0.63 -17.27
C CYS A 244 7.92 -1.04 -18.14
N LEU A 245 7.93 -0.72 -19.44
CA LEU A 245 6.88 -1.14 -20.36
C LEU A 245 6.84 -2.67 -20.51
N GLU A 246 8.01 -3.31 -20.66
CA GLU A 246 8.12 -4.78 -20.72
C GLU A 246 7.55 -5.46 -19.47
N TRP A 247 7.88 -4.94 -18.28
CA TRP A 247 7.34 -5.47 -17.03
C TRP A 247 5.84 -5.20 -16.88
N PHE A 248 5.38 -4.01 -17.28
CA PHE A 248 3.95 -3.71 -17.29
C PHE A 248 3.19 -4.71 -18.15
N GLN A 249 3.62 -4.94 -19.39
CA GLN A 249 2.97 -5.89 -20.30
C GLN A 249 2.92 -7.30 -19.71
N LYS A 250 4.05 -7.77 -19.18
CA LYS A 250 4.17 -9.10 -18.56
C LYS A 250 3.24 -9.29 -17.36
N ILE A 251 3.15 -8.28 -16.49
CA ILE A 251 2.27 -8.29 -15.32
C ILE A 251 0.81 -8.17 -15.77
N HIS A 252 0.51 -7.30 -16.71
CA HIS A 252 -0.82 -7.10 -17.27
C HIS A 252 -1.36 -8.40 -17.89
N ASP A 253 -0.57 -9.07 -18.72
CA ASP A 253 -0.96 -10.34 -19.33
C ASP A 253 -1.24 -11.40 -18.27
N TYR A 254 -0.38 -11.49 -17.25
CA TYR A 254 -0.60 -12.40 -16.13
C TYR A 254 -1.90 -12.09 -15.38
N MET A 255 -2.17 -10.81 -15.08
CA MET A 255 -3.39 -10.42 -14.37
C MET A 255 -4.66 -10.82 -15.12
N TRP A 256 -4.71 -10.53 -16.41
CA TRP A 256 -5.90 -10.82 -17.21
C TRP A 256 -6.09 -12.31 -17.49
N ALA A 257 -5.00 -13.07 -17.56
CA ALA A 257 -5.06 -14.52 -17.75
C ALA A 257 -5.55 -15.27 -16.49
N HIS A 258 -5.22 -14.78 -15.29
CA HIS A 258 -5.38 -15.56 -14.07
C HIS A 258 -6.41 -15.01 -13.07
N PHE A 259 -6.55 -13.68 -12.94
CA PHE A 259 -7.49 -13.10 -11.95
C PHE A 259 -8.88 -12.82 -12.51
N LYS A 260 -9.00 -12.61 -13.82
CA LYS A 260 -10.28 -12.31 -14.45
C LYS A 260 -11.22 -13.52 -14.38
N ASP A 261 -12.46 -13.28 -13.90
CA ASP A 261 -13.55 -14.24 -14.10
C ASP A 261 -14.18 -14.01 -15.48
N ALA A 262 -14.30 -15.07 -16.27
CA ALA A 262 -14.85 -15.00 -17.61
C ALA A 262 -16.39 -14.88 -17.64
N GLU A 263 -17.06 -15.31 -16.58
CA GLU A 263 -18.52 -15.38 -16.50
C GLU A 263 -19.12 -14.21 -15.73
N TYR A 264 -18.52 -13.85 -14.60
CA TYR A 264 -19.06 -12.80 -13.72
C TYR A 264 -18.05 -11.66 -13.54
N PRO A 265 -18.48 -10.38 -13.59
CA PRO A 265 -17.61 -9.25 -13.30
C PRO A 265 -16.89 -9.34 -11.96
N GLU A 266 -15.81 -8.59 -11.81
CA GLU A 266 -14.88 -8.59 -10.70
C GLU A 266 -13.88 -9.76 -10.75
N TRP A 267 -12.68 -9.49 -10.28
CA TRP A 267 -11.57 -10.43 -10.28
C TRP A 267 -11.61 -11.36 -9.06
N TYR A 268 -11.08 -12.58 -9.23
CA TYR A 268 -10.67 -13.38 -8.08
C TYR A 268 -9.55 -12.68 -7.31
N GLY A 269 -9.44 -12.94 -6.01
CA GLY A 269 -8.44 -12.28 -5.17
C GLY A 269 -7.20 -13.11 -4.91
N TYR A 270 -7.35 -14.42 -4.86
CA TYR A 270 -6.33 -15.31 -4.34
C TYR A 270 -6.12 -16.50 -5.28
N LEU A 271 -4.89 -16.60 -5.79
CA LEU A 271 -4.45 -17.74 -6.60
C LEU A 271 -3.38 -18.51 -5.82
N ASN A 272 -3.28 -19.81 -6.08
CA ASN A 272 -2.13 -20.58 -5.64
C ASN A 272 -0.87 -20.20 -6.45
N ARG A 273 0.27 -20.78 -6.11
CA ARG A 273 1.53 -20.51 -6.80
C ARG A 273 1.48 -20.73 -8.31
N ARG A 274 0.66 -21.69 -8.78
CA ARG A 274 0.52 -22.04 -10.21
C ARG A 274 -0.43 -21.12 -10.98
N GLY A 275 -1.04 -20.15 -10.30
CA GLY A 275 -2.00 -19.23 -10.93
C GLY A 275 -3.43 -19.78 -10.99
N GLU A 276 -3.75 -20.86 -10.27
CA GLU A 276 -5.10 -21.42 -10.19
C GLU A 276 -5.88 -20.76 -9.06
N VAL A 277 -7.19 -20.53 -9.25
CA VAL A 277 -8.05 -19.88 -8.25
C VAL A 277 -8.10 -20.69 -6.97
N LEU A 278 -7.60 -20.07 -5.87
CA LEU A 278 -7.58 -20.67 -4.55
C LEU A 278 -8.89 -20.41 -3.78
N LEU A 279 -9.42 -19.20 -3.92
CA LEU A 279 -10.71 -18.80 -3.33
C LEU A 279 -11.60 -18.20 -4.42
N THR A 280 -12.81 -18.69 -4.54
CA THR A 280 -13.82 -18.16 -5.49
C THR A 280 -14.51 -16.89 -5.00
N LEU A 281 -14.27 -16.49 -3.74
CA LEU A 281 -14.78 -15.24 -3.18
C LEU A 281 -14.16 -14.04 -3.88
N LYS A 282 -15.01 -13.12 -4.36
CA LYS A 282 -14.59 -11.86 -4.99
C LYS A 282 -14.58 -10.67 -4.05
N GLY A 283 -15.13 -10.82 -2.87
CA GLY A 283 -15.06 -9.89 -1.75
C GLY A 283 -14.80 -10.64 -0.45
N GLY A 284 -14.19 -9.98 0.52
CA GLY A 284 -13.86 -10.62 1.78
C GLY A 284 -13.25 -9.66 2.78
N LYS A 285 -12.65 -10.20 3.83
CA LYS A 285 -12.03 -9.39 4.89
C LYS A 285 -11.01 -8.38 4.36
N TRP A 286 -10.23 -8.75 3.34
CA TRP A 286 -9.13 -7.94 2.80
C TRP A 286 -9.39 -7.42 1.39
N LYS A 287 -10.28 -8.04 0.63
CA LYS A 287 -10.61 -7.65 -0.73
C LYS A 287 -11.94 -6.92 -0.77
N GLY A 288 -11.89 -5.61 -0.96
CA GLY A 288 -13.02 -4.73 -1.23
C GLY A 288 -12.90 -4.09 -2.61
N CYS A 289 -13.69 -3.06 -2.86
CA CYS A 289 -13.72 -2.31 -4.11
C CYS A 289 -12.63 -1.21 -4.17
N PHE A 290 -11.46 -1.42 -3.59
CA PHE A 290 -10.38 -0.43 -3.57
C PHE A 290 -9.37 -0.66 -4.70
N HIS A 291 -8.60 -1.75 -4.66
CA HIS A 291 -7.50 -1.95 -5.61
C HIS A 291 -7.98 -2.11 -7.07
N VAL A 292 -8.97 -2.98 -7.34
CA VAL A 292 -9.35 -3.29 -8.71
C VAL A 292 -9.90 -2.09 -9.45
N PRO A 293 -10.98 -1.41 -9.01
CA PRO A 293 -11.51 -0.28 -9.75
C PRO A 293 -10.56 0.91 -9.80
N ARG A 294 -9.86 1.23 -8.70
CA ARG A 294 -8.89 2.31 -8.65
C ARG A 294 -7.71 2.05 -9.57
N GLY A 295 -7.12 0.85 -9.49
CA GLY A 295 -5.94 0.51 -10.25
C GLY A 295 -6.20 0.44 -11.75
N LEU A 296 -7.30 -0.18 -12.18
CA LEU A 296 -7.68 -0.20 -13.58
C LEU A 296 -7.97 1.22 -14.13
N TYR A 297 -8.62 2.06 -13.33
CA TYR A 297 -8.87 3.45 -13.69
C TYR A 297 -7.57 4.25 -13.84
N GLN A 298 -6.62 4.12 -12.91
CA GLN A 298 -5.32 4.80 -12.99
C GLN A 298 -4.49 4.30 -14.18
N ILE A 299 -4.45 3.00 -14.43
CA ILE A 299 -3.77 2.43 -15.60
C ILE A 299 -4.38 2.98 -16.89
N TRP A 300 -5.71 2.99 -16.99
CA TRP A 300 -6.41 3.55 -18.15
C TRP A 300 -6.05 5.03 -18.36
N GLN A 301 -6.13 5.87 -17.33
CA GLN A 301 -5.74 7.28 -17.43
C GLN A 301 -4.30 7.47 -17.92
N ILE A 302 -3.36 6.67 -17.43
CA ILE A 302 -1.96 6.75 -17.87
C ILE A 302 -1.85 6.35 -19.35
N LEU A 303 -2.48 5.24 -19.75
CA LEU A 303 -2.44 4.77 -21.14
C LEU A 303 -3.05 5.75 -22.15
N GLU A 304 -4.04 6.56 -21.76
CA GLU A 304 -4.60 7.61 -22.61
C GLU A 304 -3.65 8.79 -22.85
N THR A 305 -2.59 8.92 -22.06
CA THR A 305 -1.61 10.00 -22.15
C THR A 305 -0.31 9.58 -22.86
N LEU A 306 -0.14 8.30 -23.12
CA LEU A 306 1.01 7.74 -23.86
C LEU A 306 0.77 7.75 -25.37
#